data_657596cb8d3f2cee405d55b9ced619cb
#
_entry.id   657596cb8d3f2cee405d55b9ced619cb
#
_cell.length_a   1.000
_cell.length_b   1.000
_cell.length_c   1.000
_cell.angle_alpha   90.00
_cell.angle_beta   90.00
_cell.angle_gamma   90.00
#
_symmetry.space_group_name_H-M   'P 1'
#
loop_
_entity.id
_entity.type
_entity.pdbx_description
1 polymer ?
#
loop_
_entity_poly.entity_id
_entity_poly.type
_entity_poly.pdbx_seq_one_letter_code
_entity_poly.pdbx_strand_id
1 'polypeptide(L)'
;QVPAMLMPGLTLVISPLISLMQDQVAALEEEGVHAACLNSALPEGLYSTILRAALEGDYKILYVAPERLLTDSFLYLAMHARIAFVAVDEAHCVSQWGQDFRPSYLKIAEFISRLPYRPVIGAFTATATEQVKQDIIALLQLNQPFTLTTGFDRPNLYFGVARPRDKERYIEEYILDHRDRSGIVYCATRKSVESVCKELRSVGISATRYHAGLTPEERSKNQEDFVYDRKRVMVATNAFGMGIDKSNVSFVLHYNMPKNLENYYQEAGRAGRDGERAECILLFSLGDVQTAKYFIQNSHDNDELTPEQAEAAARRDRERLDVMVGYCKTTRCKAHTHSLFGGIFPNRRRSTAKTRPSA
;
A
#
# COMPACT_ATOMS: atom_id res chain seq x y z
N GLN A 1 -11.98 10.18 4.94
CA GLN A 1 -12.11 11.19 6.02
C GLN A 1 -13.25 12.18 5.74
N VAL A 2 -13.33 12.86 4.58
CA VAL A 2 -14.37 13.87 4.29
C VAL A 2 -15.80 13.38 4.53
N PRO A 3 -16.24 12.20 4.05
CA PRO A 3 -17.58 11.69 4.37
C PRO A 3 -17.81 11.51 5.87
N ALA A 4 -16.78 11.10 6.61
CA ALA A 4 -16.86 10.93 8.05
C ALA A 4 -17.23 12.25 8.77
N MET A 5 -16.66 13.36 8.33
CA MET A 5 -16.93 14.68 8.93
C MET A 5 -18.35 15.16 8.67
N LEU A 6 -18.96 14.75 7.55
CA LEU A 6 -20.30 15.18 7.15
C LEU A 6 -21.42 14.32 7.75
N MET A 7 -21.13 13.08 8.12
CA MET A 7 -22.16 12.12 8.61
C MET A 7 -22.30 12.22 10.13
N PRO A 8 -23.53 12.21 10.69
CA PRO A 8 -23.72 12.22 12.15
C PRO A 8 -23.42 10.86 12.76
N GLY A 9 -22.54 10.82 13.76
CA GLY A 9 -22.15 9.60 14.48
C GLY A 9 -20.69 9.21 14.27
N LEU A 10 -20.33 8.04 14.78
CA LEU A 10 -18.97 7.50 14.72
C LEU A 10 -18.69 6.90 13.33
N THR A 11 -17.50 7.17 12.81
CA THR A 11 -16.97 6.47 11.65
C THR A 11 -15.91 5.46 12.08
N LEU A 12 -16.07 4.21 11.66
CA LEU A 12 -15.04 3.19 11.80
C LEU A 12 -14.21 3.11 10.51
N VAL A 13 -12.88 3.15 10.64
CA VAL A 13 -11.95 2.89 9.54
C VAL A 13 -11.22 1.59 9.85
N ILE A 14 -11.51 0.55 9.09
CA ILE A 14 -10.85 -0.76 9.24
C ILE A 14 -9.61 -0.75 8.36
N SER A 15 -8.43 -0.82 8.97
CA SER A 15 -7.15 -0.77 8.25
C SER A 15 -6.21 -1.87 8.75
N PRO A 16 -5.37 -2.46 7.86
CA PRO A 16 -4.52 -3.60 8.21
C PRO A 16 -3.19 -3.20 8.87
N LEU A 17 -2.91 -1.90 9.00
CA LEU A 17 -1.59 -1.39 9.31
C LEU A 17 -1.59 -0.43 10.48
N ILE A 18 -0.96 -0.85 11.57
CA ILE A 18 -0.88 -0.08 12.80
C ILE A 18 -0.18 1.28 12.59
N SER A 19 0.94 1.31 11.87
CA SER A 19 1.68 2.55 11.60
C SER A 19 0.84 3.55 10.81
N LEU A 20 0.16 3.09 9.76
CA LEU A 20 -0.73 3.94 8.97
C LEU A 20 -1.87 4.52 9.82
N MET A 21 -2.50 3.69 10.67
CA MET A 21 -3.55 4.16 11.57
C MET A 21 -3.04 5.25 12.50
N GLN A 22 -1.84 5.09 13.07
CA GLN A 22 -1.22 6.07 13.96
C GLN A 22 -0.91 7.37 13.25
N ASP A 23 -0.31 7.32 12.06
CA ASP A 23 0.01 8.51 11.25
C ASP A 23 -1.27 9.27 10.86
N GLN A 24 -2.33 8.55 10.47
CA GLN A 24 -3.62 9.15 10.13
C GLN A 24 -4.32 9.78 11.34
N VAL A 25 -4.25 9.15 12.51
CA VAL A 25 -4.80 9.72 13.75
C VAL A 25 -4.03 10.97 14.13
N ALA A 26 -2.69 10.95 14.10
CA ALA A 26 -1.89 12.13 14.42
C ALA A 26 -2.23 13.32 13.51
N ALA A 27 -2.33 13.10 12.19
CA ALA A 27 -2.71 14.14 11.24
C ALA A 27 -4.13 14.68 11.47
N LEU A 28 -5.09 13.83 11.87
CA LEU A 28 -6.44 14.29 12.19
C LEU A 28 -6.49 15.12 13.47
N GLU A 29 -5.74 14.73 14.49
CA GLU A 29 -5.62 15.47 15.75
C GLU A 29 -4.98 16.85 15.53
N GLU A 30 -3.96 16.95 14.67
CA GLU A 30 -3.34 18.23 14.28
C GLU A 30 -4.35 19.18 13.60
N GLU A 31 -5.31 18.63 12.85
CA GLU A 31 -6.39 19.37 12.20
C GLU A 31 -7.61 19.58 13.15
N GLY A 32 -7.50 19.20 14.43
CA GLY A 32 -8.56 19.37 15.43
C GLY A 32 -9.71 18.38 15.30
N VAL A 33 -9.50 17.26 14.62
CA VAL A 33 -10.49 16.17 14.49
C VAL A 33 -10.17 15.08 15.50
N HIS A 34 -11.04 14.88 16.49
CA HIS A 34 -10.86 13.83 17.48
C HIS A 34 -10.93 12.44 16.85
N ALA A 35 -9.79 11.75 16.84
CA ALA A 35 -9.63 10.41 16.31
C ALA A 35 -8.80 9.54 17.25
N ALA A 36 -8.99 8.24 17.17
CA ALA A 36 -8.15 7.29 17.90
C ALA A 36 -7.92 6.00 17.07
N CYS A 37 -6.94 5.19 17.48
CA CYS A 37 -6.72 3.88 16.86
C CYS A 37 -6.76 2.77 17.89
N LEU A 38 -7.39 1.64 17.53
CA LEU A 38 -7.51 0.42 18.31
C LEU A 38 -6.76 -0.72 17.61
N ASN A 39 -5.66 -1.16 18.18
CA ASN A 39 -4.83 -2.23 17.63
C ASN A 39 -4.33 -3.18 18.72
N SER A 40 -3.61 -4.24 18.32
CA SER A 40 -3.12 -5.26 19.24
C SER A 40 -1.92 -4.82 20.12
N ALA A 41 -1.26 -3.72 19.76
CA ALA A 41 -0.10 -3.23 20.51
C ALA A 41 -0.48 -2.28 21.67
N LEU A 42 -1.75 -1.88 21.77
CA LEU A 42 -2.21 -0.99 22.83
C LEU A 42 -2.26 -1.70 24.18
N PRO A 43 -1.77 -1.05 25.26
CA PRO A 43 -2.00 -1.51 26.62
C PRO A 43 -3.51 -1.59 26.93
N GLU A 44 -3.95 -2.61 27.67
CA GLU A 44 -5.38 -2.88 27.93
C GLU A 44 -6.09 -1.71 28.62
N GLY A 45 -5.41 -1.03 29.54
CA GLY A 45 -5.98 0.15 30.20
C GLY A 45 -6.25 1.32 29.24
N LEU A 46 -5.35 1.58 28.26
CA LEU A 46 -5.55 2.59 27.25
C LEU A 46 -6.65 2.17 26.26
N TYR A 47 -6.67 0.90 25.86
CA TYR A 47 -7.71 0.34 25.01
C TYR A 47 -9.11 0.56 25.63
N SER A 48 -9.30 0.23 26.91
CA SER A 48 -10.56 0.40 27.63
C SER A 48 -10.95 1.90 27.77
N THR A 49 -9.97 2.79 27.95
CA THR A 49 -10.22 4.23 28.02
C THR A 49 -10.72 4.77 26.67
N ILE A 50 -10.10 4.37 25.55
CA ILE A 50 -10.54 4.78 24.21
C ILE A 50 -11.96 4.27 23.92
N LEU A 51 -12.28 3.01 24.28
CA LEU A 51 -13.63 2.47 24.09
C LEU A 51 -14.68 3.26 24.85
N ARG A 52 -14.40 3.68 26.08
CA ARG A 52 -15.32 4.47 26.90
C ARG A 52 -15.56 5.84 26.27
N ALA A 53 -14.49 6.56 25.93
CA ALA A 53 -14.57 7.86 25.28
C ALA A 53 -15.32 7.79 23.92
N ALA A 54 -15.15 6.67 23.18
CA ALA A 54 -15.89 6.45 21.94
C ALA A 54 -17.40 6.24 22.18
N LEU A 55 -17.80 5.58 23.30
CA LEU A 55 -19.20 5.44 23.72
C LEU A 55 -19.82 6.80 24.13
N GLU A 56 -19.02 7.67 24.76
CA GLU A 56 -19.41 9.01 25.17
C GLU A 56 -19.51 9.99 23.99
N GLY A 57 -19.01 9.58 22.81
CA GLY A 57 -19.07 10.35 21.57
C GLY A 57 -17.92 11.31 21.37
N ASP A 58 -16.82 11.15 22.10
CA ASP A 58 -15.65 12.03 22.04
C ASP A 58 -14.88 11.90 20.70
N TYR A 59 -15.01 10.74 20.04
CA TYR A 59 -14.32 10.50 18.77
C TYR A 59 -15.25 10.58 17.57
N LYS A 60 -14.78 11.24 16.54
CA LYS A 60 -15.44 11.29 15.23
C LYS A 60 -15.05 10.13 14.33
N ILE A 61 -13.78 9.74 14.41
CA ILE A 61 -13.20 8.67 13.60
C ILE A 61 -12.43 7.71 14.51
N LEU A 62 -12.71 6.42 14.38
CA LEU A 62 -12.00 5.37 15.10
C LEU A 62 -11.38 4.41 14.10
N TYR A 63 -10.07 4.36 14.07
CA TYR A 63 -9.32 3.37 13.31
C TYR A 63 -9.25 2.07 14.10
N VAL A 64 -9.50 0.94 13.44
CA VAL A 64 -9.52 -0.37 14.10
C VAL A 64 -8.83 -1.43 13.24
N ALA A 65 -8.00 -2.24 13.87
CA ALA A 65 -7.42 -3.41 13.24
C ALA A 65 -8.48 -4.52 13.10
N PRO A 66 -8.56 -5.21 11.94
CA PRO A 66 -9.64 -6.15 11.65
C PRO A 66 -9.76 -7.30 12.66
N GLU A 67 -8.68 -7.70 13.31
CA GLU A 67 -8.67 -8.74 14.35
C GLU A 67 -9.37 -8.32 15.64
N ARG A 68 -9.61 -7.03 15.86
CA ARG A 68 -10.33 -6.51 17.04
C ARG A 68 -11.83 -6.47 16.88
N LEU A 69 -12.36 -6.54 15.65
CA LEU A 69 -13.78 -6.33 15.34
C LEU A 69 -14.74 -7.26 16.09
N LEU A 70 -14.35 -8.51 16.33
CA LEU A 70 -15.17 -9.53 16.97
C LEU A 70 -14.80 -9.76 18.45
N THR A 71 -13.99 -8.91 19.07
CA THR A 71 -13.74 -8.98 20.52
C THR A 71 -14.98 -8.46 21.28
N ASP A 72 -15.29 -9.07 22.43
CA ASP A 72 -16.51 -8.74 23.21
C ASP A 72 -16.58 -7.24 23.56
N SER A 73 -15.44 -6.65 23.96
CA SER A 73 -15.37 -5.23 24.30
C SER A 73 -15.63 -4.31 23.11
N PHE A 74 -15.14 -4.67 21.91
CA PHE A 74 -15.39 -3.88 20.70
C PHE A 74 -16.83 -4.08 20.19
N LEU A 75 -17.36 -5.29 20.26
CA LEU A 75 -18.76 -5.56 19.94
C LEU A 75 -19.70 -4.80 20.88
N TYR A 76 -19.38 -4.70 22.17
CA TYR A 76 -20.14 -3.87 23.10
C TYR A 76 -20.19 -2.40 22.65
N LEU A 77 -19.04 -1.81 22.30
CA LEU A 77 -19.00 -0.47 21.71
C LEU A 77 -19.89 -0.38 20.46
N ALA A 78 -19.74 -1.33 19.53
CA ALA A 78 -20.41 -1.30 18.24
C ALA A 78 -21.94 -1.45 18.36
N MET A 79 -22.42 -2.11 19.40
CA MET A 79 -23.86 -2.26 19.69
C MET A 79 -24.49 -1.01 20.30
N HIS A 80 -23.69 -0.17 20.99
CA HIS A 80 -24.21 0.98 21.74
C HIS A 80 -23.85 2.33 21.11
N ALA A 81 -22.76 2.40 20.35
CA ALA A 81 -22.38 3.61 19.61
C ALA A 81 -23.15 3.70 18.28
N ARG A 82 -23.49 4.94 17.88
CA ARG A 82 -24.10 5.19 16.57
C ARG A 82 -23.00 5.17 15.48
N ILE A 83 -22.77 4.02 14.85
CA ILE A 83 -21.82 3.87 13.73
C ILE A 83 -22.50 4.32 12.43
N ALA A 84 -22.16 5.49 11.91
CA ALA A 84 -22.74 6.02 10.69
C ALA A 84 -22.09 5.48 9.42
N PHE A 85 -20.78 5.24 9.48
CA PHE A 85 -19.99 4.84 8.33
C PHE A 85 -18.90 3.83 8.71
N VAL A 86 -18.73 2.81 7.88
CA VAL A 86 -17.62 1.85 7.96
C VAL A 86 -16.80 1.98 6.68
N ALA A 87 -15.58 2.48 6.80
CA ALA A 87 -14.61 2.54 5.72
C ALA A 87 -13.67 1.33 5.81
N VAL A 88 -13.64 0.49 4.81
CA VAL A 88 -12.71 -0.63 4.69
C VAL A 88 -11.54 -0.19 3.81
N ASP A 89 -10.42 0.09 4.44
CA ASP A 89 -9.17 0.45 3.77
C ASP A 89 -8.45 -0.81 3.30
N GLU A 90 -7.64 -0.68 2.22
CA GLU A 90 -6.97 -1.80 1.56
C GLU A 90 -7.91 -3.01 1.35
N ALA A 91 -9.12 -2.73 0.86
CA ALA A 91 -10.20 -3.73 0.76
C ALA A 91 -9.82 -4.97 -0.08
N HIS A 92 -8.77 -4.87 -0.92
CA HIS A 92 -8.22 -6.02 -1.65
C HIS A 92 -7.73 -7.15 -0.72
N CYS A 93 -7.45 -6.83 0.56
CA CYS A 93 -7.06 -7.83 1.56
C CYS A 93 -8.15 -8.88 1.85
N VAL A 94 -9.41 -8.64 1.48
CA VAL A 94 -10.50 -9.62 1.65
C VAL A 94 -10.42 -10.75 0.62
N SER A 95 -9.81 -10.49 -0.55
CA SER A 95 -9.76 -11.42 -1.67
C SER A 95 -8.50 -12.27 -1.64
N GLN A 96 -8.63 -13.57 -1.81
CA GLN A 96 -7.49 -14.49 -2.02
C GLN A 96 -6.72 -14.18 -3.32
N TRP A 97 -7.35 -13.46 -4.24
CA TRP A 97 -6.75 -12.98 -5.47
C TRP A 97 -6.11 -11.59 -5.31
N GLY A 98 -6.26 -10.96 -4.14
CA GLY A 98 -5.57 -9.72 -3.76
C GLY A 98 -4.07 -9.94 -3.59
N GLN A 99 -3.32 -8.85 -3.54
CA GLN A 99 -1.86 -8.93 -3.38
C GLN A 99 -1.42 -9.24 -1.93
N ASP A 100 -2.29 -8.98 -0.95
CA ASP A 100 -2.03 -9.16 0.49
C ASP A 100 -3.31 -9.69 1.17
N PHE A 101 -3.65 -10.97 0.89
CA PHE A 101 -4.82 -11.60 1.50
C PHE A 101 -4.63 -11.73 3.01
N ARG A 102 -5.66 -11.30 3.76
CA ARG A 102 -5.69 -11.39 5.22
C ARG A 102 -6.97 -12.06 5.70
N PRO A 103 -6.90 -13.24 6.31
CA PRO A 103 -8.07 -13.95 6.83
C PRO A 103 -8.94 -13.12 7.76
N SER A 104 -8.34 -12.21 8.55
CA SER A 104 -9.06 -11.30 9.45
C SER A 104 -10.05 -10.37 8.73
N TYR A 105 -9.82 -10.06 7.44
CA TYR A 105 -10.75 -9.26 6.63
C TYR A 105 -12.07 -9.97 6.33
N LEU A 106 -12.09 -11.30 6.31
CA LEU A 106 -13.31 -12.08 6.13
C LEU A 106 -14.29 -11.87 7.31
N LYS A 107 -13.78 -11.49 8.49
CA LYS A 107 -14.59 -11.19 9.68
C LYS A 107 -15.37 -9.88 9.59
N ILE A 108 -15.05 -9.01 8.64
CA ILE A 108 -15.69 -7.69 8.48
C ILE A 108 -17.19 -7.85 8.17
N ALA A 109 -17.54 -8.75 7.26
CA ALA A 109 -18.95 -9.00 6.93
C ALA A 109 -19.73 -9.56 8.13
N GLU A 110 -19.14 -10.47 8.90
CA GLU A 110 -19.71 -10.99 10.12
C GLU A 110 -19.92 -9.86 11.16
N PHE A 111 -18.91 -9.02 11.37
CA PHE A 111 -19.01 -7.86 12.24
C PHE A 111 -20.18 -6.95 11.84
N ILE A 112 -20.27 -6.58 10.56
CA ILE A 112 -21.34 -5.72 10.04
C ILE A 112 -22.71 -6.35 10.26
N SER A 113 -22.84 -7.67 10.12
CA SER A 113 -24.12 -8.38 10.33
C SER A 113 -24.58 -8.39 11.80
N ARG A 114 -23.65 -8.19 12.75
CA ARG A 114 -23.97 -8.12 14.19
C ARG A 114 -24.40 -6.73 14.66
N LEU A 115 -24.23 -5.70 13.82
CA LEU A 115 -24.64 -4.33 14.18
C LEU A 115 -26.17 -4.21 14.26
N PRO A 116 -26.72 -3.40 15.18
CA PRO A 116 -28.16 -3.21 15.34
C PRO A 116 -28.83 -2.59 14.11
N TYR A 117 -28.07 -1.94 13.27
CA TYR A 117 -28.48 -1.42 11.96
C TYR A 117 -27.26 -1.40 11.02
N ARG A 118 -27.52 -1.50 9.72
CA ARG A 118 -26.46 -1.50 8.73
C ARG A 118 -25.97 -0.07 8.45
N PRO A 119 -24.69 0.27 8.71
CA PRO A 119 -24.14 1.56 8.37
C PRO A 119 -23.90 1.69 6.86
N VAL A 120 -23.57 2.89 6.40
CA VAL A 120 -23.00 3.07 5.06
C VAL A 120 -21.62 2.41 5.04
N ILE A 121 -21.34 1.65 3.99
CA ILE A 121 -20.05 0.93 3.83
C ILE A 121 -19.34 1.46 2.61
N GLY A 122 -18.08 1.87 2.80
CA GLY A 122 -17.16 2.22 1.72
C GLY A 122 -15.95 1.29 1.72
N ALA A 123 -15.65 0.69 0.58
CA ALA A 123 -14.47 -0.15 0.38
C ALA A 123 -13.48 0.57 -0.55
N PHE A 124 -12.25 0.72 -0.10
CA PHE A 124 -11.20 1.48 -0.78
C PHE A 124 -9.97 0.61 -1.02
N THR A 125 -9.42 0.70 -2.22
CA THR A 125 -8.16 0.03 -2.55
C THR A 125 -7.47 0.75 -3.70
N ALA A 126 -6.14 0.79 -3.66
CA ALA A 126 -5.33 1.33 -4.75
C ALA A 126 -5.20 0.37 -5.93
N THR A 127 -5.33 -0.94 -5.68
CA THR A 127 -5.08 -1.99 -6.68
C THR A 127 -6.20 -3.04 -6.61
N ALA A 128 -7.02 -3.11 -7.65
CA ALA A 128 -8.01 -4.16 -7.77
C ALA A 128 -8.19 -4.57 -9.23
N THR A 129 -7.98 -5.85 -9.51
CA THR A 129 -8.43 -6.47 -10.76
C THR A 129 -9.95 -6.58 -10.74
N GLU A 130 -10.57 -6.88 -11.89
CA GLU A 130 -12.03 -7.08 -11.92
C GLU A 130 -12.47 -8.23 -11.01
N GLN A 131 -11.66 -9.30 -10.92
CA GLN A 131 -11.93 -10.41 -10.01
C GLN A 131 -11.89 -9.96 -8.54
N VAL A 132 -10.85 -9.21 -8.14
CA VAL A 132 -10.72 -8.68 -6.78
C VAL A 132 -11.88 -7.74 -6.44
N LYS A 133 -12.33 -6.92 -7.40
CA LYS A 133 -13.48 -6.04 -7.24
C LYS A 133 -14.78 -6.83 -6.98
N GLN A 134 -15.01 -7.90 -7.73
CA GLN A 134 -16.17 -8.78 -7.51
C GLN A 134 -16.10 -9.48 -6.14
N ASP A 135 -14.91 -9.93 -5.75
CA ASP A 135 -14.70 -10.51 -4.42
C ASP A 135 -14.97 -9.50 -3.30
N ILE A 136 -14.49 -8.25 -3.44
CA ILE A 136 -14.78 -7.19 -2.47
C ILE A 136 -16.28 -6.99 -2.31
N ILE A 137 -17.03 -6.90 -3.42
CA ILE A 137 -18.49 -6.71 -3.40
C ILE A 137 -19.17 -7.89 -2.71
N ALA A 138 -18.80 -9.12 -3.09
CA ALA A 138 -19.42 -10.34 -2.58
C ALA A 138 -19.05 -10.60 -1.11
N LEU A 139 -17.76 -10.59 -0.77
CA LEU A 139 -17.25 -10.98 0.55
C LEU A 139 -17.56 -9.93 1.64
N LEU A 140 -17.60 -8.63 1.29
CA LEU A 140 -18.08 -7.59 2.20
C LEU A 140 -19.60 -7.41 2.13
N GLN A 141 -20.30 -8.20 1.32
CA GLN A 141 -21.75 -8.17 1.15
C GLN A 141 -22.26 -6.75 0.83
N LEU A 142 -21.60 -6.05 -0.07
CA LEU A 142 -21.98 -4.69 -0.45
C LEU A 142 -23.31 -4.72 -1.23
N ASN A 143 -24.29 -3.92 -0.80
CA ASN A 143 -25.60 -3.89 -1.43
C ASN A 143 -25.64 -2.85 -2.55
N GLN A 144 -25.72 -3.29 -3.81
CA GLN A 144 -25.76 -2.42 -5.01
C GLN A 144 -24.77 -1.24 -4.93
N PRO A 145 -23.46 -1.48 -4.71
CA PRO A 145 -22.54 -0.40 -4.44
C PRO A 145 -22.33 0.47 -5.68
N PHE A 146 -22.25 1.77 -5.49
CA PHE A 146 -21.65 2.64 -6.50
C PHE A 146 -20.16 2.31 -6.61
N THR A 147 -19.70 2.00 -7.81
CA THR A 147 -18.30 1.67 -8.07
C THR A 147 -17.63 2.71 -8.91
N LEU A 148 -16.53 3.28 -8.41
CA LEU A 148 -15.70 4.23 -9.14
C LEU A 148 -14.30 3.61 -9.30
N THR A 149 -13.85 3.49 -10.53
CA THR A 149 -12.48 3.13 -10.85
C THR A 149 -11.82 4.34 -11.52
N THR A 150 -10.92 5.00 -10.79
CA THR A 150 -10.04 6.01 -11.39
C THR A 150 -8.96 5.27 -12.17
N GLY A 151 -8.60 5.73 -13.37
CA GLY A 151 -7.58 5.07 -14.18
C GLY A 151 -6.23 5.02 -13.46
N PHE A 152 -5.45 3.99 -13.76
CA PHE A 152 -4.06 3.85 -13.27
C PHE A 152 -3.08 4.76 -14.02
N ASP A 153 -3.58 5.60 -14.93
CA ASP A 153 -2.75 6.47 -15.74
C ASP A 153 -2.25 7.65 -14.90
N ARG A 154 -0.96 7.68 -14.69
CA ARG A 154 -0.22 8.75 -14.02
C ARG A 154 0.70 9.37 -15.07
N PRO A 155 0.22 10.34 -15.86
CA PRO A 155 0.97 10.90 -16.99
C PRO A 155 2.25 11.63 -16.56
N ASN A 156 2.36 12.00 -15.32
CA ASN A 156 3.54 12.60 -14.72
C ASN A 156 4.63 11.61 -14.31
N LEU A 157 4.36 10.28 -14.36
CA LEU A 157 5.35 9.26 -14.02
C LEU A 157 6.01 8.66 -15.27
N TYR A 158 7.32 8.67 -15.30
CA TYR A 158 8.11 7.93 -16.27
C TYR A 158 8.48 6.56 -15.70
N PHE A 159 8.18 5.49 -16.42
CA PHE A 159 8.53 4.13 -16.05
C PHE A 159 9.66 3.58 -16.94
N GLY A 160 10.81 3.29 -16.33
CA GLY A 160 11.97 2.75 -16.99
C GLY A 160 12.42 1.39 -16.43
N VAL A 161 13.08 0.57 -17.28
CA VAL A 161 13.81 -0.62 -16.82
C VAL A 161 15.24 -0.52 -17.35
N ALA A 162 16.18 -0.47 -16.43
CA ALA A 162 17.61 -0.49 -16.73
C ALA A 162 18.21 -1.87 -16.41
N ARG A 163 19.31 -2.21 -17.07
CA ARG A 163 20.06 -3.46 -16.86
C ARG A 163 21.54 -3.16 -16.69
N PRO A 164 21.91 -2.43 -15.63
CA PRO A 164 23.29 -2.10 -15.38
C PRO A 164 24.10 -3.35 -15.02
N ARG A 165 25.40 -3.35 -15.33
CA ARG A 165 26.33 -4.38 -14.84
C ARG A 165 26.59 -4.23 -13.35
N ASP A 166 26.60 -2.99 -12.87
CA ASP A 166 26.77 -2.59 -11.48
C ASP A 166 25.58 -1.73 -11.07
N LYS A 167 24.74 -2.25 -10.19
CA LYS A 167 23.52 -1.59 -9.71
C LYS A 167 23.81 -0.50 -8.69
N GLU A 168 24.79 -0.72 -7.82
CA GLU A 168 25.22 0.24 -6.80
C GLU A 168 25.72 1.51 -7.47
N ARG A 169 26.64 1.37 -8.40
CA ARG A 169 27.19 2.48 -9.17
C ARG A 169 26.12 3.22 -9.97
N TYR A 170 25.17 2.48 -10.58
CA TYR A 170 24.08 3.13 -11.32
C TYR A 170 23.20 4.02 -10.40
N ILE A 171 22.86 3.54 -9.19
CA ILE A 171 22.06 4.31 -8.23
C ILE A 171 22.85 5.51 -7.74
N GLU A 172 24.12 5.35 -7.44
CA GLU A 172 25.00 6.43 -7.01
C GLU A 172 25.07 7.53 -8.07
N GLU A 173 25.44 7.21 -9.31
CA GLU A 173 25.51 8.15 -10.44
C GLU A 173 24.16 8.85 -10.66
N TYR A 174 23.05 8.09 -10.66
CA TYR A 174 21.71 8.65 -10.81
C TYR A 174 21.37 9.69 -9.73
N ILE A 175 21.63 9.38 -8.45
CA ILE A 175 21.33 10.28 -7.34
C ILE A 175 22.25 11.50 -7.35
N LEU A 176 23.51 11.34 -7.73
CA LEU A 176 24.46 12.45 -7.84
C LEU A 176 24.08 13.43 -8.96
N ASP A 177 23.51 12.93 -10.06
CA ASP A 177 22.99 13.76 -11.16
C ASP A 177 21.68 14.50 -10.76
N HIS A 178 21.01 14.03 -9.70
CA HIS A 178 19.72 14.58 -9.21
C HIS A 178 19.81 15.04 -7.74
N ARG A 179 20.88 15.79 -7.40
CA ARG A 179 21.20 16.15 -6.00
C ARG A 179 20.18 16.99 -5.28
N ASP A 180 19.32 17.67 -6.01
CA ASP A 180 18.23 18.54 -5.53
C ASP A 180 16.91 17.79 -5.29
N ARG A 181 16.84 16.51 -5.66
CA ARG A 181 15.61 15.72 -5.62
C ARG A 181 15.57 14.74 -4.44
N SER A 182 14.37 14.52 -3.90
CA SER A 182 14.10 13.50 -2.91
C SER A 182 13.59 12.23 -3.57
N GLY A 183 13.99 11.05 -3.07
CA GLY A 183 13.55 9.80 -3.65
C GLY A 183 13.70 8.58 -2.76
N ILE A 184 13.17 7.47 -3.26
CA ILE A 184 13.13 6.18 -2.55
C ILE A 184 13.89 5.13 -3.37
N VAL A 185 14.72 4.33 -2.70
CA VAL A 185 15.39 3.16 -3.28
C VAL A 185 14.83 1.90 -2.61
N TYR A 186 14.07 1.10 -3.34
CA TYR A 186 13.51 -0.16 -2.84
C TYR A 186 14.46 -1.33 -3.05
N CYS A 187 14.69 -2.08 -1.97
CA CYS A 187 15.50 -3.31 -1.95
C CYS A 187 14.68 -4.50 -1.46
N ALA A 188 14.96 -5.69 -1.97
CA ALA A 188 14.24 -6.91 -1.60
C ALA A 188 14.56 -7.41 -0.18
N THR A 189 15.74 -7.11 0.35
CA THR A 189 16.22 -7.65 1.64
C THR A 189 16.74 -6.55 2.58
N ARG A 190 16.66 -6.81 3.90
CA ARG A 190 17.26 -5.95 4.92
C ARG A 190 18.75 -5.75 4.68
N LYS A 191 19.47 -6.83 4.32
CA LYS A 191 20.91 -6.78 4.02
C LYS A 191 21.22 -5.84 2.86
N SER A 192 20.45 -5.88 1.79
CA SER A 192 20.62 -4.97 0.66
C SER A 192 20.32 -3.52 1.04
N VAL A 193 19.31 -3.27 1.89
CA VAL A 193 19.03 -1.92 2.40
C VAL A 193 20.21 -1.37 3.16
N GLU A 194 20.80 -2.16 4.06
CA GLU A 194 21.95 -1.73 4.84
C GLU A 194 23.18 -1.45 3.97
N SER A 195 23.47 -2.35 3.00
CA SER A 195 24.60 -2.20 2.08
C SER A 195 24.47 -0.94 1.21
N VAL A 196 23.34 -0.80 0.52
CA VAL A 196 23.08 0.34 -0.39
C VAL A 196 23.07 1.67 0.39
N CYS A 197 22.42 1.71 1.57
CA CYS A 197 22.40 2.91 2.39
C CYS A 197 23.81 3.31 2.86
N LYS A 198 24.63 2.34 3.25
CA LYS A 198 26.02 2.56 3.67
C LYS A 198 26.85 3.12 2.50
N GLU A 199 26.72 2.53 1.32
CA GLU A 199 27.44 2.97 0.11
C GLU A 199 27.08 4.41 -0.26
N LEU A 200 25.78 4.72 -0.35
CA LEU A 200 25.32 6.08 -0.65
C LEU A 200 25.85 7.12 0.36
N ARG A 201 25.91 6.75 1.65
CA ARG A 201 26.49 7.65 2.67
C ARG A 201 27.99 7.81 2.52
N SER A 202 28.72 6.78 2.08
CA SER A 202 30.18 6.83 1.91
C SER A 202 30.60 7.83 0.83
N VAL A 203 29.75 8.05 -0.17
CA VAL A 203 29.95 9.04 -1.25
C VAL A 203 29.27 10.39 -0.97
N GLY A 204 28.85 10.64 0.28
CA GLY A 204 28.30 11.92 0.72
C GLY A 204 26.83 12.16 0.39
N ILE A 205 26.09 11.13 -0.05
CA ILE A 205 24.64 11.24 -0.27
C ILE A 205 23.90 11.21 1.06
N SER A 206 22.98 12.17 1.28
CA SER A 206 22.14 12.28 2.47
C SER A 206 21.03 11.22 2.44
N ALA A 207 21.38 9.98 2.84
CA ALA A 207 20.47 8.83 2.83
C ALA A 207 20.11 8.35 4.23
N THR A 208 18.93 7.76 4.37
CA THR A 208 18.48 7.01 5.55
C THR A 208 17.90 5.66 5.14
N ARG A 209 17.56 4.80 6.11
CA ARG A 209 17.12 3.43 5.83
C ARG A 209 15.85 3.07 6.58
N TYR A 210 15.05 2.14 6.01
CA TYR A 210 13.86 1.65 6.66
C TYR A 210 13.59 0.17 6.34
N HIS A 211 13.47 -0.67 7.36
CA HIS A 211 13.04 -2.07 7.24
C HIS A 211 12.55 -2.59 8.60
N ALA A 212 11.83 -3.70 8.59
CA ALA A 212 11.21 -4.29 9.78
C ALA A 212 12.21 -4.78 10.85
N GLY A 213 13.52 -4.84 10.55
CA GLY A 213 14.56 -5.22 11.52
C GLY A 213 15.08 -4.05 12.37
N LEU A 214 14.67 -2.81 12.08
CA LEU A 214 14.99 -1.65 12.91
C LEU A 214 14.06 -1.57 14.12
N THR A 215 14.50 -0.91 15.19
CA THR A 215 13.64 -0.64 16.33
C THR A 215 12.50 0.32 15.95
N PRO A 216 11.38 0.35 16.69
CA PRO A 216 10.31 1.31 16.43
C PRO A 216 10.80 2.76 16.43
N GLU A 217 11.70 3.11 17.36
CA GLU A 217 12.26 4.45 17.50
C GLU A 217 13.14 4.83 16.29
N GLU A 218 13.98 3.87 15.82
CA GLU A 218 14.79 4.09 14.62
C GLU A 218 13.91 4.26 13.37
N ARG A 219 12.84 3.47 13.27
CA ARG A 219 11.90 3.58 12.15
C ARG A 219 11.22 4.93 12.13
N SER A 220 10.67 5.39 13.27
CA SER A 220 10.03 6.69 13.39
C SER A 220 10.99 7.82 13.02
N LYS A 221 12.17 7.84 13.64
CA LYS A 221 13.20 8.84 13.37
C LYS A 221 13.62 8.89 11.90
N ASN A 222 13.89 7.72 11.29
CA ASN A 222 14.33 7.66 9.90
C ASN A 222 13.21 8.09 8.92
N GLN A 223 11.96 7.78 9.25
CA GLN A 223 10.77 8.23 8.50
C GLN A 223 10.62 9.74 8.58
N GLU A 224 10.67 10.32 9.78
CA GLU A 224 10.62 11.76 10.00
C GLU A 224 11.75 12.50 9.27
N ASP A 225 12.99 11.97 9.37
CA ASP A 225 14.14 12.55 8.70
C ASP A 225 13.94 12.62 7.17
N PHE A 226 13.24 11.64 6.59
CA PHE A 226 12.90 11.64 5.18
C PHE A 226 11.70 12.54 4.86
N VAL A 227 10.63 12.48 5.64
CA VAL A 227 9.41 13.29 5.43
C VAL A 227 9.73 14.78 5.49
N TYR A 228 10.54 15.20 6.46
CA TYR A 228 10.93 16.61 6.66
C TYR A 228 12.21 17.01 5.89
N ASP A 229 12.60 16.28 4.86
CA ASP A 229 13.77 16.56 4.00
C ASP A 229 15.13 16.69 4.72
N ARG A 230 15.24 16.25 5.98
CA ARG A 230 16.53 16.13 6.69
C ARG A 230 17.42 15.07 6.04
N LYS A 231 16.80 14.05 5.44
CA LYS A 231 17.43 13.04 4.58
C LYS A 231 16.66 12.96 3.27
N ARG A 232 17.35 13.15 2.14
CA ARG A 232 16.70 13.20 0.81
C ARG A 232 16.45 11.85 0.18
N VAL A 233 17.19 10.83 0.58
CA VAL A 233 17.08 9.49 0.01
C VAL A 233 16.69 8.50 1.11
N MET A 234 15.59 7.78 0.88
CA MET A 234 15.19 6.66 1.70
C MET A 234 15.56 5.35 1.00
N VAL A 235 16.36 4.52 1.65
CA VAL A 235 16.64 3.15 1.20
C VAL A 235 15.81 2.18 2.03
N ALA A 236 14.92 1.39 1.42
CA ALA A 236 13.95 0.63 2.18
C ALA A 236 13.56 -0.71 1.58
N THR A 237 13.01 -1.60 2.40
CA THR A 237 12.20 -2.72 1.92
C THR A 237 10.77 -2.26 1.68
N ASN A 238 9.92 -3.14 1.13
CA ASN A 238 8.48 -2.91 0.99
C ASN A 238 7.75 -2.58 2.31
N ALA A 239 8.39 -2.81 3.47
CA ALA A 239 7.87 -2.38 4.77
C ALA A 239 7.77 -0.84 4.90
N PHE A 240 8.56 -0.11 4.10
CA PHE A 240 8.45 1.34 3.97
C PHE A 240 7.48 1.67 2.86
N GLY A 241 6.30 2.10 3.22
CA GLY A 241 5.46 2.47 2.13
C GLY A 241 4.00 2.69 2.43
N MET A 242 3.34 1.83 3.14
CA MET A 242 1.95 2.05 3.48
C MET A 242 1.88 3.14 4.56
N GLY A 243 1.18 4.24 4.24
CA GLY A 243 0.98 5.37 5.16
C GLY A 243 1.94 6.56 5.02
N ILE A 244 2.91 6.52 4.13
CA ILE A 244 3.81 7.66 3.96
C ILE A 244 3.18 8.71 3.06
N ASP A 245 2.96 9.88 3.63
CA ASP A 245 2.42 11.05 2.93
C ASP A 245 3.52 12.08 2.70
N LYS A 246 4.46 11.75 1.80
CA LYS A 246 5.44 12.70 1.27
C LYS A 246 5.10 12.96 -0.19
N SER A 247 4.68 14.18 -0.50
CA SER A 247 4.21 14.56 -1.84
C SER A 247 5.35 14.73 -2.85
N ASN A 248 6.50 15.26 -2.42
CA ASN A 248 7.63 15.66 -3.25
C ASN A 248 8.67 14.55 -3.51
N VAL A 249 8.24 13.30 -3.64
CA VAL A 249 9.12 12.21 -4.06
C VAL A 249 9.28 12.27 -5.57
N SER A 250 10.46 12.67 -6.05
CA SER A 250 10.73 12.88 -7.47
C SER A 250 11.25 11.65 -8.20
N PHE A 251 11.73 10.63 -7.47
CA PHE A 251 12.12 9.36 -8.07
C PHE A 251 11.88 8.16 -7.14
N VAL A 252 11.60 7.02 -7.77
CA VAL A 252 11.60 5.70 -7.12
C VAL A 252 12.48 4.76 -7.91
N LEU A 253 13.55 4.28 -7.29
CA LEU A 253 14.47 3.31 -7.87
C LEU A 253 14.24 1.94 -7.24
N HIS A 254 14.05 0.91 -8.05
CA HIS A 254 13.98 -0.47 -7.57
C HIS A 254 15.33 -1.14 -7.80
N TYR A 255 16.12 -1.29 -6.73
CA TYR A 255 17.39 -2.02 -6.76
C TYR A 255 17.20 -3.50 -7.14
N ASN A 256 16.12 -4.10 -6.63
CA ASN A 256 15.69 -5.44 -7.02
C ASN A 256 14.31 -5.38 -7.67
N MET A 257 14.03 -6.36 -8.54
CA MET A 257 12.71 -6.52 -9.14
C MET A 257 11.67 -6.83 -8.05
N PRO A 258 10.54 -6.10 -7.99
CA PRO A 258 9.42 -6.42 -7.11
C PRO A 258 8.81 -7.79 -7.40
N LYS A 259 8.06 -8.35 -6.43
CA LYS A 259 7.46 -9.67 -6.54
C LYS A 259 6.46 -9.79 -7.70
N ASN A 260 5.70 -8.73 -7.95
CA ASN A 260 4.67 -8.65 -8.99
C ASN A 260 4.47 -7.21 -9.46
N LEU A 261 3.63 -7.01 -10.48
CA LEU A 261 3.35 -5.69 -11.05
C LEU A 261 2.55 -4.80 -10.11
N GLU A 262 1.69 -5.36 -9.29
CA GLU A 262 0.87 -4.64 -8.32
C GLU A 262 1.76 -3.98 -7.26
N ASN A 263 2.70 -4.73 -6.69
CA ASN A 263 3.70 -4.19 -5.77
C ASN A 263 4.55 -3.10 -6.45
N TYR A 264 5.02 -3.36 -7.68
CA TYR A 264 5.78 -2.38 -8.43
C TYR A 264 5.01 -1.07 -8.61
N TYR A 265 3.74 -1.17 -9.01
CA TYR A 265 2.90 0.01 -9.22
C TYR A 265 2.63 0.77 -7.92
N GLN A 266 2.34 0.06 -6.83
CA GLN A 266 2.10 0.64 -5.51
C GLN A 266 3.34 1.36 -4.95
N GLU A 267 4.52 0.77 -5.10
CA GLU A 267 5.80 1.34 -4.69
C GLU A 267 6.19 2.53 -5.58
N ALA A 268 6.11 2.38 -6.89
CA ALA A 268 6.38 3.44 -7.87
C ALA A 268 5.40 4.62 -7.76
N GLY A 269 4.12 4.34 -7.44
CA GLY A 269 3.07 5.33 -7.29
C GLY A 269 3.26 6.31 -6.13
N ARG A 270 4.30 6.14 -5.30
CA ARG A 270 4.71 7.11 -4.28
C ARG A 270 5.38 8.33 -4.87
N ALA A 271 5.95 8.20 -6.07
CA ALA A 271 6.54 9.31 -6.79
C ALA A 271 5.48 10.27 -7.35
N GLY A 272 5.80 11.56 -7.41
CA GLY A 272 5.03 12.59 -8.10
C GLY A 272 3.59 12.75 -7.59
N ARG A 273 3.35 12.65 -6.29
CA ARG A 273 2.02 12.90 -5.70
C ARG A 273 1.61 14.36 -5.77
N ASP A 274 2.58 15.25 -5.85
CA ASP A 274 2.43 16.68 -6.10
C ASP A 274 2.01 17.02 -7.54
N GLY A 275 1.98 16.03 -8.44
CA GLY A 275 1.69 16.21 -9.86
C GLY A 275 2.90 16.54 -10.72
N GLU A 276 4.06 16.78 -10.10
CA GLU A 276 5.31 17.02 -10.80
C GLU A 276 5.84 15.77 -11.49
N ARG A 277 6.71 15.97 -12.49
CA ARG A 277 7.34 14.84 -13.20
C ARG A 277 8.24 14.04 -12.28
N ALA A 278 8.04 12.73 -12.26
CA ALA A 278 8.85 11.83 -11.46
C ALA A 278 9.26 10.58 -12.25
N GLU A 279 10.36 9.97 -11.83
CA GLU A 279 10.96 8.82 -12.52
C GLU A 279 10.89 7.56 -11.65
N CYS A 280 10.39 6.48 -12.25
CA CYS A 280 10.31 5.16 -11.64
C CYS A 280 11.18 4.19 -12.43
N ILE A 281 12.38 3.90 -11.93
CA ILE A 281 13.38 3.08 -12.65
C ILE A 281 13.60 1.76 -11.91
N LEU A 282 13.41 0.66 -12.64
CA LEU A 282 13.66 -0.69 -12.14
C LEU A 282 14.97 -1.22 -12.68
N LEU A 283 15.87 -1.63 -11.78
CA LEU A 283 17.16 -2.26 -12.13
C LEU A 283 16.99 -3.77 -12.18
N PHE A 284 16.82 -4.29 -13.37
CA PHE A 284 16.55 -5.72 -13.59
C PHE A 284 17.84 -6.54 -13.77
N SER A 285 17.90 -7.67 -13.05
CA SER A 285 18.90 -8.72 -13.28
C SER A 285 18.24 -10.13 -13.26
N LEU A 286 18.89 -11.11 -13.87
CA LEU A 286 18.41 -12.51 -13.79
C LEU A 286 18.49 -13.07 -12.36
N GLY A 287 19.42 -12.57 -11.54
CA GLY A 287 19.51 -12.93 -10.12
C GLY A 287 18.26 -12.55 -9.33
N ASP A 288 17.59 -11.44 -9.68
CA ASP A 288 16.35 -11.03 -9.03
C ASP A 288 15.25 -12.07 -9.21
N VAL A 289 15.17 -12.70 -10.41
CA VAL A 289 14.17 -13.75 -10.71
C VAL A 289 14.42 -15.00 -9.84
N GLN A 290 15.69 -15.36 -9.64
CA GLN A 290 16.03 -16.50 -8.78
C GLN A 290 15.70 -16.21 -7.32
N THR A 291 16.02 -15.01 -6.85
CA THR A 291 15.69 -14.56 -5.49
C THR A 291 14.17 -14.56 -5.28
N ALA A 292 13.39 -14.04 -6.23
CA ALA A 292 11.93 -14.05 -6.15
C ALA A 292 11.36 -15.49 -6.11
N LYS A 293 11.87 -16.40 -6.96
CA LYS A 293 11.48 -17.81 -6.92
C LYS A 293 11.80 -18.47 -5.58
N TYR A 294 12.97 -18.20 -5.03
CA TYR A 294 13.36 -18.70 -3.72
C TYR A 294 12.39 -18.23 -2.62
N PHE A 295 12.03 -16.95 -2.61
CA PHE A 295 11.05 -16.44 -1.65
C PHE A 295 9.67 -17.08 -1.83
N ILE A 296 9.18 -17.27 -3.06
CA ILE A 296 7.90 -17.94 -3.32
C ILE A 296 7.93 -19.39 -2.79
N GLN A 297 9.03 -20.10 -2.96
CA GLN A 297 9.16 -21.50 -2.49
C GLN A 297 9.23 -21.61 -0.96
N ASN A 298 9.76 -20.58 -0.27
CA ASN A 298 9.99 -20.60 1.17
C ASN A 298 9.01 -19.71 1.96
N SER A 299 8.03 -19.07 1.32
CA SER A 299 7.03 -18.23 1.99
C SER A 299 5.86 -19.03 2.61
N HIS A 300 5.92 -20.37 2.57
CA HIS A 300 4.82 -21.26 2.96
C HIS A 300 4.81 -21.68 4.44
N ASP A 301 5.67 -21.10 5.27
CA ASP A 301 5.64 -21.26 6.74
C ASP A 301 4.53 -20.43 7.40
N ASN A 302 3.43 -20.16 6.67
CA ASN A 302 2.29 -19.50 7.28
C ASN A 302 1.37 -20.56 7.87
N ASP A 303 1.43 -20.78 9.19
CA ASP A 303 0.64 -21.75 9.98
C ASP A 303 -0.89 -21.59 9.81
N GLU A 304 -1.35 -20.52 9.14
CA GLU A 304 -2.77 -20.24 8.91
C GLU A 304 -3.35 -20.86 7.62
N LEU A 305 -2.50 -21.39 6.72
CA LEU A 305 -2.93 -21.94 5.44
C LEU A 305 -2.88 -23.48 5.43
N THR A 306 -3.92 -24.12 4.86
CA THR A 306 -3.82 -25.55 4.56
C THR A 306 -2.77 -25.80 3.46
N PRO A 307 -2.17 -27.01 3.37
CA PRO A 307 -1.20 -27.34 2.33
C PRO A 307 -1.71 -27.05 0.90
N GLU A 308 -2.99 -27.30 0.64
CA GLU A 308 -3.64 -27.05 -0.65
C GLU A 308 -3.77 -25.54 -0.94
N GLN A 309 -4.11 -24.75 0.09
CA GLN A 309 -4.18 -23.29 -0.02
C GLN A 309 -2.80 -22.69 -0.23
N ALA A 310 -1.77 -23.20 0.45
CA ALA A 310 -0.39 -22.79 0.28
C ALA A 310 0.12 -23.09 -1.14
N GLU A 311 -0.15 -24.28 -1.69
CA GLU A 311 0.24 -24.62 -3.06
C GLU A 311 -0.48 -23.76 -4.09
N ALA A 312 -1.79 -23.50 -3.89
CA ALA A 312 -2.55 -22.62 -4.77
C ALA A 312 -2.01 -21.17 -4.73
N ALA A 313 -1.61 -20.67 -3.56
CA ALA A 313 -0.97 -19.38 -3.41
C ALA A 313 0.38 -19.32 -4.15
N ALA A 314 1.23 -20.34 -3.98
CA ALA A 314 2.52 -20.42 -4.65
C ALA A 314 2.40 -20.47 -6.18
N ARG A 315 1.38 -21.16 -6.71
CA ARG A 315 1.12 -21.18 -8.15
C ARG A 315 0.76 -19.78 -8.65
N ARG A 316 -0.14 -19.08 -7.96
CA ARG A 316 -0.52 -17.70 -8.30
C ARG A 316 0.67 -16.75 -8.25
N ASP A 317 1.51 -16.85 -7.24
CA ASP A 317 2.69 -16.00 -7.11
C ASP A 317 3.72 -16.27 -8.22
N ARG A 318 3.84 -17.52 -8.69
CA ARG A 318 4.67 -17.84 -9.86
C ARG A 318 4.12 -17.22 -11.15
N GLU A 319 2.81 -17.30 -11.38
CA GLU A 319 2.16 -16.67 -12.53
C GLU A 319 2.36 -15.15 -12.54
N ARG A 320 2.20 -14.50 -11.38
CA ARG A 320 2.46 -13.05 -11.22
C ARG A 320 3.92 -12.69 -11.45
N LEU A 321 4.84 -13.54 -10.97
CA LEU A 321 6.26 -13.36 -11.22
C LEU A 321 6.58 -13.43 -12.71
N ASP A 322 5.99 -14.37 -13.44
CA ASP A 322 6.21 -14.50 -14.89
C ASP A 322 5.72 -13.26 -15.66
N VAL A 323 4.59 -12.67 -15.25
CA VAL A 323 4.10 -11.40 -15.79
C VAL A 323 5.09 -10.27 -15.50
N MET A 324 5.61 -10.18 -14.27
CA MET A 324 6.61 -9.16 -13.89
C MET A 324 7.91 -9.31 -14.69
N VAL A 325 8.38 -10.53 -14.87
CA VAL A 325 9.56 -10.83 -15.70
C VAL A 325 9.31 -10.45 -17.16
N GLY A 326 8.12 -10.73 -17.69
CA GLY A 326 7.68 -10.30 -19.02
C GLY A 326 7.74 -8.78 -19.18
N TYR A 327 7.24 -8.04 -18.20
CA TYR A 327 7.34 -6.59 -18.14
C TYR A 327 8.80 -6.11 -18.18
N CYS A 328 9.67 -6.70 -17.37
CA CYS A 328 11.09 -6.35 -17.34
C CYS A 328 11.80 -6.60 -18.67
N LYS A 329 11.38 -7.63 -19.41
CA LYS A 329 12.02 -8.06 -20.67
C LYS A 329 11.47 -7.34 -21.91
N THR A 330 10.29 -6.71 -21.84
CA THR A 330 9.70 -6.05 -23.01
C THR A 330 10.57 -4.86 -23.47
N THR A 331 10.70 -4.75 -24.79
CA THR A 331 11.36 -3.62 -25.47
C THR A 331 10.38 -2.52 -25.91
N ARG A 332 9.05 -2.77 -25.75
CA ARG A 332 8.01 -1.80 -26.08
C ARG A 332 8.01 -0.66 -25.07
N CYS A 333 7.55 0.52 -25.50
CA CYS A 333 7.41 1.70 -24.64
C CYS A 333 6.57 1.34 -23.39
N LYS A 334 7.15 1.49 -22.20
CA LYS A 334 6.57 1.02 -20.94
C LYS A 334 5.41 1.89 -20.45
N ALA A 335 5.37 3.16 -20.89
CA ALA A 335 4.22 4.03 -20.70
C ALA A 335 2.97 3.55 -21.48
N HIS A 336 3.15 2.76 -22.54
CA HIS A 336 2.05 2.13 -23.29
C HIS A 336 1.72 0.71 -22.81
N THR A 337 2.32 0.24 -21.75
CA THR A 337 2.05 -1.08 -21.18
C THR A 337 0.75 -1.11 -20.37
N HIS A 338 -0.16 -0.17 -20.63
CA HIS A 338 -1.59 -0.34 -20.34
C HIS A 338 -2.13 -1.70 -20.81
N SER A 339 -1.50 -2.35 -21.80
CA SER A 339 -1.92 -3.69 -22.22
C SER A 339 -1.39 -4.80 -21.29
N LEU A 340 -0.29 -4.61 -20.57
CA LEU A 340 0.17 -5.56 -19.55
C LEU A 340 -0.55 -5.33 -18.21
N PHE A 341 -0.83 -4.08 -17.86
CA PHE A 341 -1.80 -3.74 -16.81
C PHE A 341 -3.23 -4.03 -17.26
N GLY A 342 -3.56 -3.98 -18.55
CA GLY A 342 -4.88 -4.23 -19.11
C GLY A 342 -5.25 -5.71 -19.26
N GLY A 343 -4.28 -6.62 -19.16
CA GLY A 343 -4.57 -8.04 -18.88
C GLY A 343 -4.98 -8.28 -17.44
N ILE A 344 -4.58 -7.37 -16.56
CA ILE A 344 -4.97 -7.30 -15.14
C ILE A 344 -6.13 -6.32 -14.98
N PHE A 345 -6.26 -5.32 -15.89
CA PHE A 345 -7.26 -4.24 -15.82
C PHE A 345 -7.93 -4.03 -17.18
N PRO A 346 -9.28 -3.96 -17.29
CA PRO A 346 -9.99 -3.92 -18.56
C PRO A 346 -9.70 -2.64 -19.36
N ASN A 347 -9.45 -2.85 -20.65
CA ASN A 347 -9.19 -1.83 -21.68
C ASN A 347 -10.31 -0.78 -21.79
N ARG A 348 -10.01 0.50 -21.58
CA ARG A 348 -10.85 1.57 -22.14
C ARG A 348 -10.56 1.67 -23.66
N ARG A 349 -11.54 1.36 -24.50
CA ARG A 349 -11.52 1.65 -25.93
C ARG A 349 -11.21 3.14 -26.12
N ARG A 350 -10.17 3.44 -26.91
CA ARG A 350 -9.92 4.81 -27.41
C ARG A 350 -11.16 5.29 -28.15
N SER A 351 -11.73 6.43 -27.73
CA SER A 351 -12.60 7.20 -28.60
C SER A 351 -11.73 7.73 -29.73
N THR A 352 -11.99 7.26 -30.93
CA THR A 352 -11.40 7.74 -32.16
C THR A 352 -11.66 9.23 -32.30
N ALA A 353 -10.62 10.02 -32.26
CA ALA A 353 -10.67 11.42 -32.66
C ALA A 353 -11.17 11.47 -34.10
N LYS A 354 -12.35 12.04 -34.29
CA LYS A 354 -12.86 12.38 -35.60
C LYS A 354 -11.94 13.41 -36.24
N THR A 355 -11.30 13.02 -37.33
CA THR A 355 -10.67 13.92 -38.30
C THR A 355 -11.69 14.98 -38.72
N ARG A 356 -11.34 16.24 -38.61
CA ARG A 356 -12.06 17.34 -39.22
C ARG A 356 -11.93 17.25 -40.77
N PRO A 357 -12.99 17.39 -41.54
CA PRO A 357 -12.84 17.62 -42.96
C PRO A 357 -12.36 19.05 -43.19
N SER A 358 -11.39 19.18 -44.07
CA SER A 358 -10.99 20.44 -44.69
C SER A 358 -12.08 20.93 -45.62
N ALA A 359 -12.50 22.15 -45.42
CA ALA A 359 -13.00 23.06 -46.43
C ALA A 359 -12.67 24.49 -46.01
#